data_90ff3b31273bd19f6caa3ee9fa1840d7
#
_entry.id   90ff3b31273bd19f6caa3ee9fa1840d7
#
_cell.length_a   1.000
_cell.length_b   1.000
_cell.length_c   1.000
_cell.angle_alpha   90.00
_cell.angle_beta   90.00
_cell.angle_gamma   90.00
#
_symmetry.space_group_name_H-M   'P 1'
#
loop_
_entity.id
_entity.type
_entity.pdbx_description
1 polymer ?
#
loop_
_entity_poly.entity_id
_entity_poly.type
_entity_poly.pdbx_seq_one_letter_code
_entity_poly.pdbx_strand_id
1 'polypeptide(L)'
;MIEASLFALDTETGVGLKARPDLWIGDDTLVDIKTTDDASPEAFTRTVLNFGYHIQAAHYLAMTGAAHFVFVAVERTAPYAVGIYRLDSEWLQAGENMRRKAITLLHECQALDKWPAYPTSMQTLSCPKWVLNKSEN
;
A
#
# COMPACT_ATOMS: atom_id res chain seq x y z
N MET A 1 0.23 -19.50 9.75
CA MET A 1 0.84 -19.77 8.42
C MET A 1 1.89 -18.70 8.18
N ILE A 2 3.03 -19.04 7.60
CA ILE A 2 4.15 -18.11 7.35
C ILE A 2 4.36 -18.02 5.84
N GLU A 3 4.49 -16.80 5.30
CA GLU A 3 4.81 -16.47 3.89
C GLU A 3 4.01 -17.27 2.84
N ALA A 4 2.75 -17.58 3.12
CA ALA A 4 1.90 -18.30 2.17
C ALA A 4 1.49 -17.40 1.01
N SER A 5 1.73 -17.85 -0.21
CA SER A 5 1.23 -17.19 -1.42
C SER A 5 -0.20 -17.60 -1.71
N LEU A 6 -1.09 -16.62 -1.81
CA LEU A 6 -2.48 -16.81 -2.20
C LEU A 6 -2.70 -16.23 -3.59
N PHE A 7 -3.51 -16.91 -4.37
CA PHE A 7 -3.89 -16.49 -5.72
C PHE A 7 -5.41 -16.55 -5.85
N ALA A 8 -5.99 -15.55 -6.48
CA ALA A 8 -7.41 -15.48 -6.76
C ALA A 8 -7.65 -14.75 -8.09
N LEU A 9 -8.88 -14.79 -8.57
CA LEU A 9 -9.34 -13.91 -9.64
C LEU A 9 -10.28 -12.88 -9.05
N ASP A 10 -10.13 -11.63 -9.48
CA ASP A 10 -11.10 -10.60 -9.16
C ASP A 10 -12.44 -10.95 -9.78
N THR A 11 -13.50 -10.99 -8.97
CA THR A 11 -14.81 -11.50 -9.39
C THR A 11 -15.52 -10.63 -10.42
N GLU A 12 -15.18 -9.35 -10.50
CA GLU A 12 -15.79 -8.41 -11.43
C GLU A 12 -15.04 -8.33 -12.77
N THR A 13 -13.69 -8.38 -12.71
CA THR A 13 -12.85 -8.14 -13.89
C THR A 13 -12.13 -9.39 -14.41
N GLY A 14 -12.03 -10.44 -13.60
CA GLY A 14 -11.23 -11.63 -13.92
C GLY A 14 -9.72 -11.41 -13.80
N VAL A 15 -9.26 -10.25 -13.35
CA VAL A 15 -7.83 -9.95 -13.15
C VAL A 15 -7.25 -10.88 -12.09
N GLY A 16 -6.06 -11.45 -12.37
CA GLY A 16 -5.33 -12.28 -11.41
C GLY A 16 -4.80 -11.46 -10.25
N LEU A 17 -5.12 -11.91 -9.04
CA LEU A 17 -4.70 -11.28 -7.79
C LEU A 17 -3.73 -12.18 -7.03
N LYS A 18 -2.79 -11.57 -6.31
CA LYS A 18 -1.84 -12.29 -5.46
C LYS A 18 -1.67 -11.55 -4.13
N ALA A 19 -1.66 -12.29 -3.03
CA ALA A 19 -1.25 -11.81 -1.71
C ALA A 19 -0.24 -12.77 -1.09
N ARG A 20 0.66 -12.22 -0.28
CA ARG A 20 1.63 -13.00 0.50
C ARG A 20 1.91 -12.29 1.81
N PRO A 21 1.05 -12.46 2.82
CA PRO A 21 1.32 -11.94 4.16
C PRO A 21 2.54 -12.64 4.78
N ASP A 22 3.31 -11.93 5.59
CA ASP A 22 4.45 -12.52 6.29
C ASP A 22 3.97 -13.56 7.30
N LEU A 23 2.89 -13.25 8.03
CA LEU A 23 2.27 -14.17 8.99
C LEU A 23 0.75 -14.12 8.86
N TRP A 24 0.12 -15.27 9.03
CA TRP A 24 -1.32 -15.42 9.21
C TRP A 24 -1.57 -16.17 10.52
N ILE A 25 -2.09 -15.47 11.51
CA ILE A 25 -2.28 -15.95 12.90
C ILE A 25 -3.77 -16.28 13.09
N GLY A 26 -4.04 -17.52 13.50
CA GLY A 26 -5.42 -18.00 13.55
C GLY A 26 -6.06 -17.93 12.17
N ASP A 27 -7.34 -17.60 12.13
CA ASP A 27 -8.12 -17.50 10.90
C ASP A 27 -8.46 -16.04 10.53
N ASP A 28 -8.08 -15.07 11.38
CA ASP A 28 -8.61 -13.71 11.29
C ASP A 28 -7.57 -12.58 11.27
N THR A 29 -6.29 -12.85 11.53
CA THR A 29 -5.28 -11.80 11.67
C THR A 29 -4.09 -12.00 10.72
N LEU A 30 -3.89 -11.04 9.83
CA LEU A 30 -2.70 -10.95 8.99
C LEU A 30 -1.68 -10.02 9.64
N VAL A 31 -0.41 -10.38 9.55
CA VAL A 31 0.70 -9.55 10.03
C VAL A 31 1.71 -9.36 8.91
N ASP A 32 2.22 -8.15 8.80
CA ASP A 32 3.25 -7.77 7.85
C ASP A 32 4.35 -6.97 8.56
N ILE A 33 5.60 -7.39 8.38
CA ILE A 33 6.76 -6.81 9.05
C ILE A 33 7.39 -5.77 8.12
N LYS A 34 7.54 -4.55 8.61
CA LYS A 34 8.14 -3.44 7.88
C LYS A 34 9.40 -2.93 8.57
N THR A 35 10.50 -2.85 7.85
CA THR A 35 11.68 -2.12 8.34
C THR A 35 11.55 -0.63 8.01
N THR A 36 11.92 0.23 8.96
CA THR A 36 11.80 1.68 8.84
C THR A 36 13.00 2.39 9.50
N ASP A 37 13.19 3.66 9.24
CA ASP A 37 14.17 4.50 9.93
C ASP A 37 13.62 5.05 11.25
N ASP A 38 12.30 5.24 11.33
CA ASP A 38 11.60 5.75 12.51
C ASP A 38 10.27 5.02 12.62
N ALA A 39 10.08 4.28 13.71
CA ALA A 39 8.89 3.51 14.01
C ALA A 39 7.85 4.29 14.83
N SER A 40 8.03 5.60 15.07
CA SER A 40 7.04 6.42 15.77
C SER A 40 5.70 6.48 14.99
N PRO A 41 4.57 6.68 15.67
CA PRO A 41 3.26 6.77 15.03
C PRO A 41 3.21 7.82 13.90
N GLU A 42 3.81 8.99 14.11
CA GLU A 42 3.83 10.09 13.15
C GLU A 42 4.66 9.76 11.91
N ALA A 43 5.82 9.15 12.08
CA ALA A 43 6.69 8.76 10.98
C ALA A 43 6.10 7.58 10.21
N PHE A 44 5.57 6.58 10.92
CA PHE A 44 4.99 5.41 10.29
C PHE A 44 3.69 5.75 9.53
N THR A 45 2.90 6.71 10.01
CA THR A 45 1.74 7.24 9.26
C THR A 45 2.15 7.81 7.89
N ARG A 46 3.24 8.59 7.84
CA ARG A 46 3.80 9.08 6.56
C ARG A 46 4.29 7.94 5.69
N THR A 47 4.91 6.93 6.30
CA THR A 47 5.39 5.72 5.61
C THR A 47 4.23 4.93 4.99
N VAL A 48 3.13 4.73 5.73
CA VAL A 48 1.91 4.08 5.22
C VAL A 48 1.40 4.79 3.96
N LEU A 49 1.35 6.11 3.97
CA LEU A 49 0.91 6.89 2.80
C LEU A 49 1.90 6.77 1.63
N ASN A 50 3.18 7.02 1.88
CA ASN A 50 4.20 7.11 0.85
C ASN A 50 4.43 5.78 0.11
N PHE A 51 4.30 4.66 0.80
CA PHE A 51 4.49 3.32 0.24
C PHE A 51 3.17 2.60 -0.09
N GLY A 52 2.02 3.23 0.15
CA GLY A 52 0.73 2.63 -0.16
C GLY A 52 0.38 1.42 0.71
N TYR A 53 0.86 1.34 1.94
CA TYR A 53 0.61 0.19 2.82
C TYR A 53 -0.88 0.00 3.16
N HIS A 54 -1.65 1.07 3.14
CA HIS A 54 -3.10 1.00 3.25
C HIS A 54 -3.75 0.23 2.08
N ILE A 55 -3.19 0.34 0.87
CA ILE A 55 -3.64 -0.42 -0.30
C ILE A 55 -3.29 -1.90 -0.12
N GLN A 56 -2.09 -2.21 0.36
CA GLN A 56 -1.66 -3.57 0.67
C GLN A 56 -2.57 -4.21 1.71
N ALA A 57 -2.86 -3.52 2.82
CA ALA A 57 -3.73 -4.01 3.87
C ALA A 57 -5.14 -4.30 3.34
N ALA A 58 -5.75 -3.36 2.62
CA ALA A 58 -7.06 -3.55 2.02
C ALA A 58 -7.08 -4.72 1.03
N HIS A 59 -6.05 -4.83 0.19
CA HIS A 59 -5.93 -5.91 -0.78
C HIS A 59 -5.83 -7.29 -0.12
N TYR A 60 -5.00 -7.42 0.90
CA TYR A 60 -4.80 -8.70 1.58
C TYR A 60 -6.05 -9.11 2.37
N LEU A 61 -6.70 -8.15 3.06
CA LEU A 61 -7.97 -8.40 3.74
C LEU A 61 -9.07 -8.84 2.75
N ALA A 62 -9.18 -8.17 1.61
CA ALA A 62 -10.17 -8.53 0.58
C ALA A 62 -9.92 -9.94 -0.02
N MET A 63 -8.66 -10.36 -0.16
CA MET A 63 -8.32 -11.68 -0.71
C MET A 63 -8.51 -12.82 0.29
N THR A 64 -8.36 -12.55 1.59
CA THR A 64 -8.32 -13.59 2.61
C THR A 64 -9.60 -13.70 3.42
N GLY A 65 -10.39 -12.62 3.49
CA GLY A 65 -11.53 -12.51 4.40
C GLY A 65 -11.13 -12.34 5.87
N ALA A 66 -9.83 -12.16 6.17
CA ALA A 66 -9.37 -11.91 7.53
C ALA A 66 -9.95 -10.60 8.08
N ALA A 67 -10.20 -10.56 9.39
CA ALA A 67 -10.80 -9.41 10.05
C ALA A 67 -9.79 -8.30 10.36
N HIS A 68 -8.52 -8.66 10.52
CA HIS A 68 -7.49 -7.75 11.02
C HIS A 68 -6.22 -7.79 10.17
N PHE A 69 -5.63 -6.61 9.99
CA PHE A 69 -4.30 -6.45 9.42
C PHE A 69 -3.43 -5.65 10.38
N VAL A 70 -2.27 -6.18 10.73
CA VAL A 70 -1.33 -5.60 11.70
C VAL A 70 0.02 -5.38 11.02
N PHE A 71 0.54 -4.17 11.12
CA PHE A 71 1.92 -3.87 10.78
C PHE A 71 2.81 -3.95 12.01
N VAL A 72 3.96 -4.59 11.87
CA VAL A 72 5.04 -4.58 12.85
C VAL A 72 6.19 -3.79 12.25
N ALA A 73 6.32 -2.52 12.65
CA ALA A 73 7.37 -1.63 12.18
C ALA A 73 8.62 -1.78 13.07
N VAL A 74 9.76 -2.12 12.47
CA VAL A 74 11.02 -2.34 13.18
C VAL A 74 12.07 -1.36 12.67
N GLU A 75 12.69 -0.60 13.55
CA GLU A 75 13.78 0.29 13.20
C GLU A 75 15.03 -0.48 12.76
N ARG A 76 15.72 0.05 11.75
CA ARG A 76 16.94 -0.56 11.19
C ARG A 76 18.19 -0.26 12.01
N THR A 77 18.12 0.72 12.93
CA THR A 77 19.24 1.18 13.75
C THR A 77 18.94 0.95 15.23
N ALA A 78 20.01 0.80 16.04
CA ALA A 78 19.87 0.65 17.49
C ALA A 78 19.15 1.88 18.08
N PRO A 79 18.19 1.68 19.01
CA PRO A 79 17.92 0.46 19.79
C PRO A 79 16.95 -0.53 19.11
N TYR A 80 16.67 -0.41 17.80
CA TYR A 80 15.77 -1.28 17.06
C TYR A 80 14.34 -1.25 17.61
N ALA A 81 13.84 -0.04 17.83
CA ALA A 81 12.51 0.17 18.38
C ALA A 81 11.43 -0.47 17.49
N VAL A 82 10.37 -0.96 18.12
CA VAL A 82 9.28 -1.67 17.45
C VAL A 82 7.97 -0.94 17.70
N GLY A 83 7.26 -0.60 16.64
CA GLY A 83 5.89 -0.12 16.66
C GLY A 83 4.93 -1.19 16.14
N ILE A 84 3.74 -1.33 16.73
CA ILE A 84 2.70 -2.25 16.27
C ILE A 84 1.47 -1.43 15.93
N TYR A 85 0.99 -1.53 14.69
CA TYR A 85 -0.02 -0.64 14.15
C TYR A 85 -1.15 -1.39 13.47
N ARG A 86 -2.36 -0.90 13.66
CA ARG A 86 -3.53 -1.21 12.84
C ARG A 86 -4.02 0.06 12.17
N LEU A 87 -4.51 -0.07 10.98
CA LEU A 87 -5.16 1.02 10.26
C LEU A 87 -6.64 1.07 10.67
N ASP A 88 -7.18 2.27 10.80
CA ASP A 88 -8.61 2.46 11.03
C ASP A 88 -9.43 2.22 9.76
N SER A 89 -10.75 2.31 9.89
CA SER A 89 -11.68 2.07 8.79
C SER A 89 -11.53 3.08 7.64
N GLU A 90 -11.12 4.32 7.92
CA GLU A 90 -10.94 5.36 6.91
C GLU A 90 -9.72 5.06 6.04
N TRP A 91 -8.60 4.64 6.64
CA TRP A 91 -7.44 4.17 5.91
C TRP A 91 -7.72 2.94 5.05
N LEU A 92 -8.44 1.96 5.60
CA LEU A 92 -8.79 0.75 4.87
C LEU A 92 -9.74 1.05 3.70
N GLN A 93 -10.70 1.95 3.89
CA GLN A 93 -11.60 2.38 2.81
C GLN A 93 -10.86 3.15 1.72
N ALA A 94 -9.92 4.04 2.08
CA ALA A 94 -9.06 4.73 1.12
C ALA A 94 -8.22 3.72 0.32
N GLY A 95 -7.64 2.73 0.99
CA GLY A 95 -6.88 1.64 0.38
C GLY A 95 -7.73 0.82 -0.59
N GLU A 96 -8.95 0.45 -0.20
CA GLU A 96 -9.88 -0.31 -1.06
C GLU A 96 -10.27 0.49 -2.31
N ASN A 97 -10.56 1.77 -2.17
CA ASN A 97 -10.89 2.62 -3.31
C ASN A 97 -9.73 2.69 -4.32
N MET A 98 -8.50 2.78 -3.83
CA MET A 98 -7.31 2.80 -4.69
C MET A 98 -7.06 1.42 -5.31
N ARG A 99 -7.23 0.35 -4.55
CA ARG A 99 -7.15 -1.03 -5.03
C ARG A 99 -8.12 -1.28 -6.19
N ARG A 100 -9.40 -0.91 -6.02
CA ARG A 100 -10.42 -1.10 -7.07
C ARG A 100 -10.08 -0.33 -8.34
N LYS A 101 -9.65 0.93 -8.21
CA LYS A 101 -9.21 1.74 -9.37
C LYS A 101 -8.05 1.08 -10.11
N ALA A 102 -7.06 0.54 -9.39
CA ALA A 102 -5.90 -0.12 -10.00
C ALA A 102 -6.30 -1.40 -10.75
N ILE A 103 -7.18 -2.24 -10.16
CA ILE A 103 -7.66 -3.47 -10.79
C ILE A 103 -8.47 -3.14 -12.05
N THR A 104 -9.37 -2.16 -11.98
CA THR A 104 -10.16 -1.72 -13.14
C THR A 104 -9.25 -1.20 -14.26
N LEU A 105 -8.30 -0.34 -13.94
CA LEU A 105 -7.34 0.18 -14.92
C LEU A 105 -6.53 -0.95 -15.56
N LEU A 106 -6.06 -1.91 -14.76
CA LEU A 106 -5.32 -3.07 -15.27
C LEU A 106 -6.19 -3.90 -16.24
N HIS A 107 -7.44 -4.14 -15.88
CA HIS A 107 -8.39 -4.83 -16.76
C HIS A 107 -8.59 -4.10 -18.08
N GLU A 108 -8.79 -2.78 -18.04
CA GLU A 108 -8.94 -1.95 -19.26
C GLU A 108 -7.68 -1.97 -20.13
N CYS A 109 -6.50 -1.85 -19.52
CA CYS A 109 -5.22 -1.94 -20.23
C CYS A 109 -5.04 -3.30 -20.93
N GLN A 110 -5.40 -4.39 -20.25
CA GLN A 110 -5.35 -5.74 -20.83
C GLN A 110 -6.37 -5.93 -21.95
N ALA A 111 -7.60 -5.45 -21.77
CA ALA A 111 -8.67 -5.60 -22.76
C ALA A 111 -8.41 -4.81 -24.05
N LEU A 112 -7.79 -3.64 -23.93
CA LEU A 112 -7.51 -2.74 -25.06
C LEU A 112 -6.09 -2.88 -25.63
N ASP A 113 -5.22 -3.65 -24.97
CA ASP A 113 -3.77 -3.71 -25.22
C ASP A 113 -3.14 -2.30 -25.29
N LYS A 114 -3.58 -1.42 -24.38
CA LYS A 114 -3.10 -0.04 -24.28
C LYS A 114 -2.58 0.25 -22.87
N TRP A 115 -1.32 0.57 -22.80
CA TRP A 115 -0.61 0.80 -21.53
C TRP A 115 -0.24 2.28 -21.42
N PRO A 116 -0.87 3.06 -20.52
CA PRO A 116 -0.54 4.47 -20.34
C PRO A 116 0.93 4.67 -19.98
N ALA A 117 1.56 5.66 -20.59
CA ALA A 117 2.93 6.05 -20.31
C ALA A 117 3.03 7.56 -20.14
N TYR A 118 4.17 8.04 -19.70
CA TYR A 118 4.43 9.48 -19.68
C TYR A 118 4.44 10.05 -21.11
N PRO A 119 4.01 11.32 -21.28
CA PRO A 119 4.13 12.00 -22.58
C PRO A 119 5.57 11.98 -23.08
N THR A 120 5.76 11.65 -24.34
CA THR A 120 7.09 11.64 -24.98
C THR A 120 7.53 13.03 -25.45
N SER A 121 6.61 14.01 -25.47
CA SER A 121 6.91 15.42 -25.78
C SER A 121 7.55 16.12 -24.56
N MET A 122 8.33 17.16 -24.86
CA MET A 122 8.92 18.01 -23.81
C MET A 122 7.82 18.61 -22.93
N GLN A 123 7.98 18.47 -21.61
CA GLN A 123 7.10 19.04 -20.61
C GLN A 123 7.82 20.13 -19.83
N THR A 124 7.13 21.24 -19.56
CA THR A 124 7.64 22.30 -18.68
C THR A 124 7.24 22.01 -17.26
N LEU A 125 8.23 21.87 -16.37
CA LEU A 125 7.99 21.74 -14.94
C LEU A 125 7.89 23.14 -14.32
N SER A 126 6.72 23.50 -13.81
CA SER A 126 6.51 24.76 -13.11
C SER A 126 7.07 24.69 -11.68
N CYS A 127 7.75 25.74 -11.24
CA CYS A 127 8.28 25.83 -9.89
C CYS A 127 7.13 25.85 -8.87
N PRO A 128 7.10 24.93 -7.90
CA PRO A 128 6.10 24.96 -6.85
C PRO A 128 6.22 26.22 -5.97
N LYS A 129 5.09 26.76 -5.54
CA LYS A 129 5.05 27.99 -4.72
C LYS A 129 5.90 27.90 -3.45
N TRP A 130 5.97 26.72 -2.82
CA TRP A 130 6.76 26.52 -1.60
C TRP A 130 8.28 26.67 -1.83
N VAL A 131 8.78 26.46 -3.06
CA VAL A 131 10.19 26.70 -3.43
C VAL A 131 10.45 28.18 -3.51
N LEU A 132 9.54 28.96 -4.10
CA LEU A 132 9.65 30.41 -4.21
C LEU A 132 9.69 31.07 -2.83
N ASN A 133 8.82 30.63 -1.91
CA ASN A 133 8.79 31.15 -0.54
C ASN A 133 10.05 30.85 0.28
N LYS A 134 10.83 29.80 -0.09
CA LYS A 134 12.12 29.51 0.56
C LYS A 134 13.27 30.38 0.08
N SER A 135 13.15 30.98 -1.09
CA SER A 135 14.21 31.85 -1.65
C SER A 135 14.13 33.31 -1.18
N GLU A 136 13.04 33.69 -0.48
CA GLU A 136 12.81 35.03 0.04
C GLU A 136 13.15 35.19 1.55
N ASN A 137 13.58 34.11 2.21
CA ASN A 137 14.09 34.10 3.60
C ASN A 137 15.58 33.75 3.65
#